data_84bac35f5fe17ccab88a975c4520e259
#
_entry.id   84bac35f5fe17ccab88a975c4520e259
#
_cell.length_a   1.000
_cell.length_b   1.000
_cell.length_c   1.000
_cell.angle_alpha   90.00
_cell.angle_beta   90.00
_cell.angle_gamma   90.00
#
_symmetry.space_group_name_H-M   'P 1'
#
loop_
_entity.id
_entity.type
_entity.pdbx_description
1 polymer ?
#
loop_
_entity_poly.entity_id
_entity_poly.type
_entity_poly.pdbx_seq_one_letter_code
_entity_poly.pdbx_strand_id
1 'polypeptide(L)'
;MQKQLYKLFFIASLLLATSSFAYSIDPSSKEDEQRIKQPVRKKDILDINSIKNKHLDISYAPISEAQKLDIYLPDEKKEKYPVIIFIHGGAWMSGDKRENFSLPVLRGLKEGYAVISINYRLSGEATFPAAIEDVKAAIRFIRANANKYNLDVEQITLFGRSSGANLATLAGVTSGTTKFDNPELGNSDVSSSVHTVVAWFPPINLLTMDKELINLGIRPQLRGATVEDPNQPVSDEVHGAADSPASLYMGRKLSEVPELVNENNPTNYISENTPHFFIEHGTADSVVPYTQSVTFAEKLKEISKNKVEIELVIGAKHGGPAFTTEENLNRIYEFINSANQN
;
A
#
# COMPACT_ATOMS: atom_id res chain seq x y z
N MET A 1 80.31 -4.83 4.18
CA MET A 1 79.50 -3.62 3.96
C MET A 1 78.59 -3.86 2.77
N GLN A 2 77.38 -4.33 3.02
CA GLN A 2 76.34 -4.52 1.99
C GLN A 2 75.02 -4.13 2.58
N LYS A 3 74.44 -3.11 2.03
CA LYS A 3 73.03 -2.68 2.37
C LYS A 3 72.10 -3.46 1.47
N GLN A 4 71.27 -4.31 2.04
CA GLN A 4 70.13 -4.94 1.36
C GLN A 4 68.94 -4.00 1.36
N LEU A 5 68.43 -3.69 0.16
CA LEU A 5 67.14 -3.04 -0.08
C LEU A 5 66.03 -4.10 0.03
N TYR A 6 65.10 -3.93 0.96
CA TYR A 6 63.83 -4.63 0.96
C TYR A 6 62.84 -3.88 0.09
N LYS A 7 62.40 -4.52 -0.99
CA LYS A 7 61.22 -4.08 -1.75
C LYS A 7 59.97 -4.52 -1.04
N LEU A 8 59.19 -3.59 -0.50
CA LEU A 8 57.80 -3.82 -0.07
C LEU A 8 56.92 -3.92 -1.30
N PHE A 9 56.31 -5.10 -1.49
CA PHE A 9 55.14 -5.26 -2.38
C PHE A 9 53.91 -4.79 -1.62
N PHE A 10 53.30 -3.67 -2.04
CA PHE A 10 51.96 -3.27 -1.66
C PHE A 10 50.99 -4.06 -2.51
N ILE A 11 50.31 -5.03 -1.89
CA ILE A 11 49.11 -5.64 -2.46
C ILE A 11 47.98 -4.70 -2.11
N ALA A 12 47.49 -3.95 -3.09
CA ALA A 12 46.25 -3.18 -2.99
C ALA A 12 45.09 -4.17 -3.04
N SER A 13 44.55 -4.55 -1.88
CA SER A 13 43.28 -5.20 -1.76
C SER A 13 42.19 -4.17 -2.06
N LEU A 14 41.55 -4.31 -3.23
CA LEU A 14 40.40 -3.54 -3.66
C LEU A 14 39.20 -4.01 -2.79
N LEU A 15 38.98 -3.34 -1.67
CA LEU A 15 37.73 -3.43 -0.91
C LEU A 15 36.65 -2.76 -1.77
N LEU A 16 35.85 -3.56 -2.44
CA LEU A 16 34.56 -3.15 -2.96
C LEU A 16 33.70 -2.73 -1.75
N ALA A 17 33.72 -1.45 -1.46
CA ALA A 17 32.75 -0.85 -0.57
C ALA A 17 31.37 -0.90 -1.29
N THR A 18 30.58 -1.90 -0.92
CA THR A 18 29.13 -1.82 -1.17
C THR A 18 28.64 -0.65 -0.36
N SER A 19 28.42 0.48 -1.03
CA SER A 19 27.75 1.63 -0.45
C SER A 19 26.29 1.24 -0.23
N SER A 20 26.01 0.69 0.96
CA SER A 20 24.69 0.80 1.53
C SER A 20 24.42 2.29 1.71
N PHE A 21 23.62 2.89 0.84
CA PHE A 21 23.06 4.19 1.06
C PHE A 21 22.12 4.08 2.28
N ALA A 22 22.68 4.12 3.47
CA ALA A 22 21.93 4.53 4.63
C ALA A 22 21.61 6.01 4.38
N TYR A 23 20.36 6.29 4.03
CA TYR A 23 19.84 7.65 3.96
C TYR A 23 19.93 8.21 5.38
N SER A 24 20.98 8.99 5.67
CA SER A 24 21.10 9.72 6.92
C SER A 24 20.13 10.89 6.85
N ILE A 25 19.01 10.73 7.52
CA ILE A 25 17.97 11.74 7.66
C ILE A 25 18.52 12.83 8.59
N ASP A 26 18.68 14.03 8.10
CA ASP A 26 18.90 15.22 8.94
C ASP A 26 17.55 15.91 9.17
N PRO A 27 16.91 15.73 10.36
CA PRO A 27 15.62 16.33 10.66
C PRO A 27 15.64 17.87 10.72
N SER A 28 16.82 18.49 10.62
CA SER A 28 17.00 19.93 10.64
C SER A 28 17.15 20.56 9.26
N SER A 29 17.10 19.78 8.17
CA SER A 29 17.21 20.32 6.81
C SER A 29 15.97 21.14 6.46
N LYS A 30 16.19 22.40 6.05
CA LYS A 30 15.11 23.31 5.65
C LYS A 30 14.32 22.82 4.42
N GLU A 31 14.90 21.97 3.60
CA GLU A 31 14.25 21.37 2.43
C GLU A 31 13.20 20.33 2.82
N ASP A 32 13.49 19.51 3.83
CA ASP A 32 12.54 18.49 4.31
C ASP A 32 11.38 19.14 5.09
N GLU A 33 11.66 20.24 5.83
CA GLU A 33 10.58 21.04 6.47
C GLU A 33 9.65 21.72 5.45
N GLN A 34 10.16 22.13 4.29
CA GLN A 34 9.33 22.76 3.24
C GLN A 34 8.49 21.74 2.48
N ARG A 35 8.97 20.52 2.29
CA ARG A 35 8.20 19.39 1.69
C ARG A 35 6.93 19.09 2.49
N ILE A 36 7.01 19.15 3.83
CA ILE A 36 5.87 18.85 4.73
C ILE A 36 4.82 19.97 4.72
N LYS A 37 5.18 21.22 4.35
CA LYS A 37 4.34 22.41 4.53
C LYS A 37 3.51 22.81 3.31
N GLN A 38 3.63 22.13 2.15
CA GLN A 38 2.82 22.51 0.98
C GLN A 38 1.43 21.84 1.02
N PRO A 39 0.36 22.60 1.27
CA PRO A 39 -0.99 22.05 1.18
C PRO A 39 -1.33 21.76 -0.28
N VAL A 40 -1.98 20.61 -0.54
CA VAL A 40 -2.63 20.36 -1.83
C VAL A 40 -3.56 21.51 -2.13
N ARG A 41 -3.38 22.14 -3.28
CA ARG A 41 -4.29 23.21 -3.72
C ARG A 41 -5.64 22.58 -4.00
N LYS A 42 -6.71 23.04 -3.33
CA LYS A 42 -8.08 22.53 -3.50
C LYS A 42 -8.52 22.40 -4.97
N LYS A 43 -7.97 23.24 -5.86
CA LYS A 43 -8.25 23.22 -7.30
C LYS A 43 -7.67 22.01 -8.05
N ASP A 44 -6.69 21.31 -7.43
CA ASP A 44 -6.02 20.17 -8.07
C ASP A 44 -6.70 18.84 -7.68
N ILE A 45 -7.69 18.88 -6.78
CA ILE A 45 -8.50 17.73 -6.38
C ILE A 45 -9.77 17.71 -7.23
N LEU A 46 -10.00 16.62 -7.95
CA LEU A 46 -11.22 16.45 -8.74
C LEU A 46 -12.43 16.22 -7.81
N ASP A 47 -13.49 17.01 -8.00
CA ASP A 47 -14.78 16.70 -7.41
C ASP A 47 -15.41 15.53 -8.17
N ILE A 48 -15.73 14.46 -7.45
CA ILE A 48 -16.37 13.26 -8.01
C ILE A 48 -17.71 13.58 -8.73
N ASN A 49 -18.42 14.64 -8.30
CA ASN A 49 -19.65 15.10 -8.95
C ASN A 49 -19.39 15.72 -10.32
N SER A 50 -18.23 16.26 -10.56
CA SER A 50 -17.82 16.86 -11.83
C SER A 50 -17.44 15.81 -12.89
N ILE A 51 -17.17 14.57 -12.51
CA ILE A 51 -16.79 13.48 -13.42
C ILE A 51 -18.03 13.06 -14.24
N LYS A 52 -17.99 13.26 -15.55
CA LYS A 52 -19.11 12.97 -16.44
C LYS A 52 -19.27 11.48 -16.71
N ASN A 53 -18.15 10.81 -17.02
CA ASN A 53 -18.13 9.40 -17.41
C ASN A 53 -17.90 8.53 -16.17
N LYS A 54 -18.98 8.03 -15.58
CA LYS A 54 -18.89 7.20 -14.36
C LYS A 54 -20.00 6.17 -14.30
N HIS A 55 -19.69 5.04 -13.68
CA HIS A 55 -20.65 3.99 -13.34
C HIS A 55 -20.53 3.75 -11.83
N LEU A 56 -21.63 3.91 -11.11
CA LEU A 56 -21.65 3.93 -9.66
C LEU A 56 -22.37 2.71 -9.09
N ASP A 57 -21.94 2.27 -7.90
CA ASP A 57 -22.57 1.22 -7.09
C ASP A 57 -22.76 -0.13 -7.84
N ILE A 58 -21.77 -0.48 -8.66
CA ILE A 58 -21.78 -1.74 -9.40
C ILE A 58 -21.44 -2.88 -8.43
N SER A 59 -22.33 -3.85 -8.31
CA SER A 59 -22.06 -5.07 -7.53
C SER A 59 -21.06 -5.96 -8.27
N TYR A 60 -19.96 -6.32 -7.61
CA TYR A 60 -18.93 -7.18 -8.17
C TYR A 60 -18.99 -8.63 -7.66
N ALA A 61 -19.74 -8.87 -6.59
CA ALA A 61 -19.98 -10.18 -6.01
C ALA A 61 -21.36 -10.23 -5.35
N PRO A 62 -21.95 -11.44 -5.12
CA PRO A 62 -23.36 -11.58 -4.77
C PRO A 62 -23.64 -11.72 -3.27
N ILE A 63 -22.62 -11.75 -2.39
CA ILE A 63 -22.80 -12.16 -0.98
C ILE A 63 -23.18 -10.99 -0.09
N SER A 64 -22.66 -9.77 -0.37
CA SER A 64 -22.79 -8.62 0.51
C SER A 64 -23.10 -7.34 -0.26
N GLU A 65 -23.92 -6.48 0.36
CA GLU A 65 -24.15 -5.11 -0.11
C GLU A 65 -22.88 -4.23 -0.06
N ALA A 66 -21.87 -4.62 0.73
CA ALA A 66 -20.58 -3.96 0.73
C ALA A 66 -19.75 -4.26 -0.53
N GLN A 67 -20.06 -5.33 -1.27
CA GLN A 67 -19.31 -5.75 -2.46
C GLN A 67 -19.67 -4.91 -3.69
N LYS A 68 -19.41 -3.60 -3.62
CA LYS A 68 -19.70 -2.62 -4.68
C LYS A 68 -18.47 -1.83 -5.05
N LEU A 69 -18.44 -1.42 -6.32
CA LEU A 69 -17.40 -0.56 -6.87
C LEU A 69 -17.99 0.58 -7.69
N ASP A 70 -17.19 1.62 -7.86
CA ASP A 70 -17.44 2.72 -8.78
C ASP A 70 -16.35 2.75 -9.83
N ILE A 71 -16.72 2.98 -11.09
CA ILE A 71 -15.80 3.16 -12.21
C ILE A 71 -15.87 4.61 -12.66
N TYR A 72 -14.73 5.27 -12.73
CA TYR A 72 -14.57 6.62 -13.24
C TYR A 72 -13.67 6.55 -14.49
N LEU A 73 -14.13 7.14 -15.60
CA LEU A 73 -13.41 7.13 -16.86
C LEU A 73 -12.98 8.55 -17.24
N PRO A 74 -11.83 8.70 -17.91
CA PRO A 74 -11.38 9.97 -18.47
C PRO A 74 -12.43 10.59 -19.40
N ASP A 75 -12.40 11.93 -19.55
CA ASP A 75 -13.21 12.62 -20.54
C ASP A 75 -12.70 12.34 -21.96
N GLU A 76 -11.39 12.15 -22.12
CA GLU A 76 -10.77 11.75 -23.38
C GLU A 76 -11.08 10.28 -23.67
N LYS A 77 -11.64 10.01 -24.85
CA LYS A 77 -11.97 8.66 -25.29
C LYS A 77 -10.72 7.93 -25.79
N LYS A 78 -10.49 6.74 -25.23
CA LYS A 78 -9.47 5.78 -25.68
C LYS A 78 -10.15 4.46 -26.05
N GLU A 79 -9.49 3.66 -26.87
CA GLU A 79 -9.92 2.29 -27.16
C GLU A 79 -9.95 1.44 -25.91
N LYS A 80 -8.89 1.55 -25.09
CA LYS A 80 -8.78 0.92 -23.79
C LYS A 80 -8.10 1.85 -22.79
N TYR A 81 -8.53 1.78 -21.54
CA TYR A 81 -7.96 2.54 -20.43
C TYR A 81 -7.17 1.62 -19.50
N PRO A 82 -5.89 1.90 -19.23
CA PRO A 82 -5.19 1.22 -18.13
C PRO A 82 -5.93 1.51 -16.82
N VAL A 83 -5.85 0.59 -15.87
CA VAL A 83 -6.73 0.57 -14.70
C VAL A 83 -5.96 0.86 -13.41
N ILE A 84 -6.50 1.76 -12.60
CA ILE A 84 -6.12 1.90 -11.19
C ILE A 84 -7.31 1.50 -10.32
N ILE A 85 -7.11 0.52 -9.43
CA ILE A 85 -8.10 0.11 -8.44
C ILE A 85 -7.70 0.68 -7.09
N PHE A 86 -8.51 1.59 -6.55
CA PHE A 86 -8.31 2.18 -5.24
C PHE A 86 -9.00 1.36 -4.16
N ILE A 87 -8.24 1.04 -3.08
CA ILE A 87 -8.67 0.29 -1.92
C ILE A 87 -8.55 1.20 -0.70
N HIS A 88 -9.69 1.58 -0.13
CA HIS A 88 -9.74 2.50 1.00
C HIS A 88 -9.12 1.90 2.27
N GLY A 89 -8.66 2.77 3.16
CA GLY A 89 -8.23 2.42 4.51
C GLY A 89 -9.40 2.38 5.49
N GLY A 90 -9.07 2.50 6.78
CA GLY A 90 -10.08 2.52 7.84
C GLY A 90 -9.94 1.37 8.82
N ALA A 91 -8.72 0.80 8.92
CA ALA A 91 -8.38 -0.28 9.84
C ALA A 91 -9.31 -1.51 9.71
N TRP A 92 -9.75 -1.82 8.49
CA TRP A 92 -10.71 -2.87 8.13
C TRP A 92 -12.09 -2.74 8.80
N MET A 93 -12.34 -1.71 9.61
CA MET A 93 -13.57 -1.49 10.37
C MET A 93 -14.49 -0.41 9.77
N SER A 94 -13.92 0.46 8.95
CA SER A 94 -14.61 1.62 8.38
C SER A 94 -14.02 2.02 7.04
N GLY A 95 -14.60 3.02 6.42
CA GLY A 95 -14.17 3.55 5.13
C GLY A 95 -15.25 3.35 4.07
N ASP A 96 -15.07 4.04 2.96
CA ASP A 96 -15.95 3.95 1.80
C ASP A 96 -15.19 4.30 0.53
N LYS A 97 -15.58 3.69 -0.59
CA LYS A 97 -15.01 3.94 -1.93
C LYS A 97 -15.10 5.41 -2.38
N ARG A 98 -15.98 6.23 -1.75
CA ARG A 98 -16.16 7.66 -2.05
C ARG A 98 -15.62 8.58 -0.95
N GLU A 99 -14.80 8.08 -0.04
CA GLU A 99 -14.20 8.96 0.97
C GLU A 99 -13.23 9.98 0.34
N ASN A 100 -13.00 11.12 1.01
CA ASN A 100 -12.13 12.19 0.50
C ASN A 100 -10.70 11.71 0.18
N PHE A 101 -10.23 10.63 0.79
CA PHE A 101 -8.92 10.05 0.52
C PHE A 101 -8.82 9.33 -0.82
N SER A 102 -9.93 9.09 -1.53
CA SER A 102 -9.93 8.60 -2.92
C SER A 102 -9.62 9.73 -3.92
N LEU A 103 -9.89 10.99 -3.54
CA LEU A 103 -9.74 12.14 -4.45
C LEU A 103 -8.35 12.29 -5.06
N PRO A 104 -7.22 12.11 -4.35
CA PRO A 104 -5.89 12.18 -4.95
C PRO A 104 -5.68 11.13 -6.05
N VAL A 105 -6.26 9.93 -5.89
CA VAL A 105 -6.14 8.84 -6.86
C VAL A 105 -6.97 9.13 -8.13
N LEU A 106 -8.04 9.92 -8.02
CA LEU A 106 -8.82 10.38 -9.18
C LEU A 106 -8.01 11.27 -10.14
N ARG A 107 -6.83 11.75 -9.73
CA ARG A 107 -5.88 12.35 -10.66
C ARG A 107 -5.57 11.42 -11.85
N GLY A 108 -5.59 10.10 -11.65
CA GLY A 108 -5.40 9.11 -12.70
C GLY A 108 -6.27 9.33 -13.94
N LEU A 109 -7.44 9.96 -13.78
CA LEU A 109 -8.29 10.34 -14.92
C LEU A 109 -7.60 11.32 -15.87
N LYS A 110 -6.80 12.26 -15.33
CA LYS A 110 -6.02 13.22 -16.12
C LYS A 110 -4.82 12.56 -16.81
N GLU A 111 -4.30 11.49 -16.21
CA GLU A 111 -3.21 10.67 -16.75
C GLU A 111 -3.72 9.61 -17.75
N GLY A 112 -5.04 9.58 -17.99
CA GLY A 112 -5.68 8.68 -18.94
C GLY A 112 -5.98 7.28 -18.43
N TYR A 113 -6.01 7.08 -17.10
CA TYR A 113 -6.40 5.83 -16.45
C TYR A 113 -7.89 5.78 -16.14
N ALA A 114 -8.52 4.62 -16.28
CA ALA A 114 -9.75 4.34 -15.57
C ALA A 114 -9.43 4.19 -14.08
N VAL A 115 -10.14 4.94 -13.22
CA VAL A 115 -10.00 4.81 -11.76
C VAL A 115 -11.22 4.09 -11.23
N ILE A 116 -10.99 2.98 -10.52
CA ILE A 116 -12.03 2.14 -9.92
C ILE A 116 -11.83 2.17 -8.42
N SER A 117 -12.86 2.58 -7.68
CA SER A 117 -12.82 2.58 -6.23
C SER A 117 -13.75 1.49 -5.69
N ILE A 118 -13.25 0.65 -4.79
CA ILE A 118 -13.98 -0.51 -4.29
C ILE A 118 -14.30 -0.40 -2.81
N ASN A 119 -15.46 -0.91 -2.41
CA ASN A 119 -15.76 -1.30 -1.04
C ASN A 119 -15.49 -2.80 -0.88
N TYR A 120 -15.29 -3.24 0.33
CA TYR A 120 -15.11 -4.64 0.74
C TYR A 120 -15.80 -4.87 2.09
N ARG A 121 -16.10 -6.11 2.45
CA ARG A 121 -16.69 -6.45 3.74
C ARG A 121 -15.77 -6.02 4.88
N LEU A 122 -16.30 -5.19 5.78
CA LEU A 122 -15.59 -4.73 6.96
C LEU A 122 -15.61 -5.78 8.06
N SER A 123 -14.70 -5.68 9.03
CA SER A 123 -14.55 -6.67 10.13
C SER A 123 -15.78 -6.82 11.02
N GLY A 124 -16.65 -5.82 11.05
CA GLY A 124 -17.96 -5.93 11.71
C GLY A 124 -18.96 -6.82 10.98
N GLU A 125 -18.74 -7.12 9.70
CA GLU A 125 -19.54 -8.02 8.88
C GLU A 125 -18.88 -9.38 8.73
N ALA A 126 -17.58 -9.39 8.41
CA ALA A 126 -16.81 -10.63 8.20
C ALA A 126 -15.34 -10.43 8.54
N THR A 127 -14.76 -11.39 9.24
CA THR A 127 -13.34 -11.39 9.63
C THR A 127 -12.45 -11.86 8.48
N PHE A 128 -11.12 -11.77 8.67
CA PHE A 128 -10.15 -12.34 7.74
C PHE A 128 -10.46 -13.82 7.44
N PRO A 129 -10.42 -14.24 6.14
CA PRO A 129 -9.86 -13.55 4.96
C PRO A 129 -10.89 -12.77 4.10
N ALA A 130 -12.10 -12.51 4.56
CA ALA A 130 -13.19 -11.98 3.73
C ALA A 130 -12.82 -10.73 2.92
N ALA A 131 -12.14 -9.76 3.52
CA ALA A 131 -11.77 -8.51 2.83
C ALA A 131 -10.78 -8.72 1.68
N ILE A 132 -9.79 -9.59 1.84
CA ILE A 132 -8.85 -9.90 0.74
C ILE A 132 -9.51 -10.73 -0.36
N GLU A 133 -10.42 -11.64 -0.01
CA GLU A 133 -11.24 -12.37 -0.99
C GLU A 133 -12.08 -11.41 -1.83
N ASP A 134 -12.67 -10.39 -1.20
CA ASP A 134 -13.45 -9.34 -1.88
C ASP A 134 -12.59 -8.52 -2.84
N VAL A 135 -11.38 -8.12 -2.44
CA VAL A 135 -10.45 -7.42 -3.33
C VAL A 135 -10.12 -8.25 -4.56
N LYS A 136 -9.79 -9.54 -4.37
CA LYS A 136 -9.48 -10.44 -5.49
C LYS A 136 -10.72 -10.68 -6.37
N ALA A 137 -11.91 -10.79 -5.79
CA ALA A 137 -13.16 -10.88 -6.54
C ALA A 137 -13.44 -9.62 -7.36
N ALA A 138 -13.19 -8.43 -6.82
CA ALA A 138 -13.32 -7.17 -7.57
C ALA A 138 -12.36 -7.14 -8.76
N ILE A 139 -11.11 -7.58 -8.62
CA ILE A 139 -10.15 -7.68 -9.73
C ILE A 139 -10.67 -8.63 -10.81
N ARG A 140 -11.16 -9.82 -10.44
CA ARG A 140 -11.75 -10.78 -11.38
C ARG A 140 -12.97 -10.20 -12.10
N PHE A 141 -13.86 -9.53 -11.38
CA PHE A 141 -15.03 -8.86 -11.96
C PHE A 141 -14.63 -7.80 -12.98
N ILE A 142 -13.64 -6.95 -12.67
CA ILE A 142 -13.13 -5.92 -13.57
C ILE A 142 -12.58 -6.55 -14.84
N ARG A 143 -11.78 -7.60 -14.71
CA ARG A 143 -11.21 -8.33 -15.84
C ARG A 143 -12.29 -9.00 -16.71
N ALA A 144 -13.27 -9.64 -16.09
CA ALA A 144 -14.38 -10.28 -16.81
C ALA A 144 -15.26 -9.26 -17.57
N ASN A 145 -15.32 -8.02 -17.09
CA ASN A 145 -16.13 -6.96 -17.68
C ASN A 145 -15.30 -5.92 -18.48
N ALA A 146 -14.04 -6.24 -18.79
CA ALA A 146 -13.11 -5.32 -19.42
C ALA A 146 -13.68 -4.69 -20.72
N ASN A 147 -14.25 -5.50 -21.60
CA ASN A 147 -14.81 -5.03 -22.86
C ASN A 147 -16.00 -4.10 -22.67
N LYS A 148 -16.82 -4.32 -21.64
CA LYS A 148 -17.99 -3.48 -21.33
C LYS A 148 -17.61 -2.04 -20.97
N TYR A 149 -16.47 -1.87 -20.34
CA TYR A 149 -16.00 -0.57 -19.82
C TYR A 149 -14.75 -0.06 -20.55
N ASN A 150 -14.31 -0.71 -21.63
CA ASN A 150 -13.09 -0.38 -22.38
C ASN A 150 -11.84 -0.35 -21.50
N LEU A 151 -11.64 -1.37 -20.66
CA LEU A 151 -10.52 -1.45 -19.73
C LEU A 151 -9.36 -2.26 -20.34
N ASP A 152 -8.13 -1.78 -20.14
CA ASP A 152 -6.91 -2.54 -20.36
C ASP A 152 -6.55 -3.30 -19.08
N VAL A 153 -6.86 -4.58 -19.07
CA VAL A 153 -6.69 -5.43 -17.89
C VAL A 153 -5.32 -6.08 -17.79
N GLU A 154 -4.46 -5.86 -18.75
CA GLU A 154 -3.04 -6.25 -18.64
C GLU A 154 -2.28 -5.26 -17.74
N GLN A 155 -2.76 -4.02 -17.65
CA GLN A 155 -2.17 -2.95 -16.87
C GLN A 155 -3.04 -2.55 -15.66
N ILE A 156 -3.35 -3.50 -14.78
CA ILE A 156 -4.06 -3.23 -13.53
C ILE A 156 -3.07 -2.81 -12.45
N THR A 157 -3.25 -1.62 -11.91
CA THR A 157 -2.55 -1.12 -10.73
C THR A 157 -3.48 -1.14 -9.53
N LEU A 158 -3.05 -1.73 -8.42
CA LEU A 158 -3.70 -1.54 -7.11
C LEU A 158 -3.12 -0.32 -6.42
N PHE A 159 -3.98 0.50 -5.84
CA PHE A 159 -3.57 1.64 -5.03
C PHE A 159 -4.29 1.56 -3.67
N GLY A 160 -3.56 1.22 -2.63
CA GLY A 160 -4.11 1.08 -1.29
C GLY A 160 -3.50 2.05 -0.29
N ARG A 161 -4.25 2.35 0.78
CA ARG A 161 -3.75 3.12 1.93
C ARG A 161 -4.09 2.43 3.24
N SER A 162 -3.14 2.42 4.21
CA SER A 162 -3.37 1.84 5.55
C SER A 162 -3.85 0.38 5.45
N SER A 163 -4.95 0.01 6.05
CA SER A 163 -5.56 -1.33 5.88
C SER A 163 -5.83 -1.70 4.41
N GLY A 164 -6.23 -0.73 3.57
CA GLY A 164 -6.36 -0.95 2.13
C GLY A 164 -5.02 -1.20 1.44
N ALA A 165 -3.92 -0.63 1.95
CA ALA A 165 -2.57 -0.94 1.46
C ALA A 165 -2.11 -2.34 1.89
N ASN A 166 -2.47 -2.83 3.09
CA ASN A 166 -2.27 -4.23 3.45
C ASN A 166 -3.01 -5.16 2.47
N LEU A 167 -4.27 -4.87 2.16
CA LEU A 167 -5.04 -5.65 1.19
C LEU A 167 -4.43 -5.57 -0.22
N ALA A 168 -3.97 -4.40 -0.66
CA ALA A 168 -3.29 -4.23 -1.94
C ALA A 168 -1.97 -5.01 -2.00
N THR A 169 -1.15 -4.95 -0.95
CA THR A 169 0.11 -5.70 -0.88
C THR A 169 -0.13 -7.19 -0.88
N LEU A 170 -1.12 -7.67 -0.10
CA LEU A 170 -1.46 -9.09 -0.02
C LEU A 170 -2.01 -9.61 -1.36
N ALA A 171 -2.90 -8.85 -2.04
CA ALA A 171 -3.37 -9.19 -3.38
C ALA A 171 -2.22 -9.19 -4.40
N GLY A 172 -1.29 -8.24 -4.30
CA GLY A 172 -0.12 -8.14 -5.17
C GLY A 172 0.81 -9.34 -5.04
N VAL A 173 1.24 -9.69 -3.82
CA VAL A 173 2.17 -10.82 -3.61
C VAL A 173 1.54 -12.19 -3.86
N THR A 174 0.20 -12.28 -3.81
CA THR A 174 -0.55 -13.49 -4.21
C THR A 174 -1.07 -13.44 -5.64
N SER A 175 -0.60 -12.46 -6.44
CA SER A 175 -0.88 -12.33 -7.86
C SER A 175 -0.47 -13.59 -8.62
N GLY A 176 -1.32 -14.04 -9.54
CA GLY A 176 -1.06 -15.28 -10.31
C GLY A 176 -1.23 -16.58 -9.53
N THR A 177 -1.72 -16.52 -8.28
CA THR A 177 -2.06 -17.72 -7.48
C THR A 177 -3.53 -17.72 -7.11
N THR A 178 -4.04 -18.89 -6.68
CA THR A 178 -5.42 -19.03 -6.19
C THR A 178 -5.56 -18.76 -4.69
N LYS A 179 -4.48 -18.37 -4.00
CA LYS A 179 -4.55 -18.00 -2.58
C LYS A 179 -5.52 -16.83 -2.40
N PHE A 180 -6.48 -16.98 -1.53
CA PHE A 180 -7.59 -16.03 -1.28
C PHE A 180 -8.55 -15.84 -2.49
N ASP A 181 -8.51 -16.68 -3.51
CA ASP A 181 -9.54 -16.70 -4.53
C ASP A 181 -10.73 -17.52 -4.03
N ASN A 182 -11.81 -16.82 -3.66
CA ASN A 182 -13.06 -17.49 -3.28
C ASN A 182 -13.97 -17.62 -4.52
N PRO A 183 -14.26 -18.85 -4.99
CA PRO A 183 -15.07 -19.07 -6.19
C PRO A 183 -16.54 -18.65 -6.02
N GLU A 184 -17.06 -18.62 -4.79
CA GLU A 184 -18.45 -18.20 -4.51
C GLU A 184 -18.68 -16.72 -4.79
N LEU A 185 -17.60 -15.93 -4.88
CA LEU A 185 -17.64 -14.50 -5.23
C LEU A 185 -17.69 -14.25 -6.74
N GLY A 186 -17.80 -15.29 -7.56
CA GLY A 186 -17.95 -15.20 -9.00
C GLY A 186 -16.66 -15.05 -9.79
N ASN A 187 -16.78 -15.18 -11.13
CA ASN A 187 -15.69 -15.06 -12.10
C ASN A 187 -14.46 -15.93 -11.75
N SER A 188 -14.67 -17.14 -11.24
CA SER A 188 -13.61 -18.02 -10.72
C SER A 188 -12.64 -18.53 -11.80
N ASP A 189 -13.05 -18.47 -13.06
CA ASP A 189 -12.26 -18.80 -14.25
C ASP A 189 -11.37 -17.65 -14.76
N VAL A 190 -11.48 -16.48 -14.12
CA VAL A 190 -10.73 -15.28 -14.49
C VAL A 190 -9.63 -14.98 -13.46
N SER A 191 -8.45 -14.61 -13.96
CA SER A 191 -7.30 -14.29 -13.11
C SER A 191 -7.52 -13.06 -12.24
N SER A 192 -7.05 -13.10 -10.98
CA SER A 192 -6.94 -11.97 -10.07
C SER A 192 -5.55 -11.30 -10.10
N SER A 193 -4.73 -11.58 -11.12
CA SER A 193 -3.39 -10.99 -11.26
C SER A 193 -3.43 -9.49 -11.47
N VAL A 194 -2.39 -8.81 -10.97
CA VAL A 194 -2.19 -7.37 -11.14
C VAL A 194 -0.77 -7.08 -11.58
N HIS A 195 -0.55 -5.92 -12.19
CA HIS A 195 0.71 -5.53 -12.75
C HIS A 195 1.56 -4.68 -11.79
N THR A 196 0.92 -3.79 -11.04
CA THR A 196 1.59 -2.81 -10.18
C THR A 196 0.82 -2.64 -8.86
N VAL A 197 1.54 -2.39 -7.78
CA VAL A 197 0.98 -2.05 -6.46
C VAL A 197 1.57 -0.75 -5.97
N VAL A 198 0.73 0.21 -5.61
CA VAL A 198 1.07 1.42 -4.86
C VAL A 198 0.51 1.28 -3.45
N ALA A 199 1.36 1.33 -2.45
CA ALA A 199 0.99 1.10 -1.07
C ALA A 199 1.41 2.27 -0.17
N TRP A 200 0.44 3.00 0.36
CA TRP A 200 0.66 4.04 1.34
C TRP A 200 0.56 3.50 2.76
N PHE A 201 1.69 3.54 3.50
CA PHE A 201 1.82 3.15 4.91
C PHE A 201 1.10 1.85 5.26
N PRO A 202 1.44 0.73 4.56
CA PRO A 202 0.82 -0.57 4.78
C PRO A 202 1.23 -1.19 6.12
N PRO A 203 0.30 -1.68 6.95
CA PRO A 203 0.63 -2.65 7.98
C PRO A 203 0.97 -3.99 7.32
N ILE A 204 2.12 -4.56 7.66
CA ILE A 204 2.66 -5.79 7.04
C ILE A 204 2.59 -6.96 8.03
N ASN A 205 3.23 -6.83 9.18
CA ASN A 205 3.23 -7.85 10.24
C ASN A 205 2.52 -7.30 11.49
N LEU A 206 1.28 -7.68 11.67
CA LEU A 206 0.45 -7.17 12.76
C LEU A 206 0.96 -7.57 14.16
N LEU A 207 1.75 -8.67 14.27
CA LEU A 207 2.30 -9.15 15.55
C LEU A 207 3.46 -8.29 16.07
N THR A 208 4.10 -7.49 15.22
CA THR A 208 5.34 -6.78 15.59
C THR A 208 5.17 -5.27 15.69
N MET A 209 4.01 -4.73 15.29
CA MET A 209 3.78 -3.29 15.15
C MET A 209 4.09 -2.50 16.44
N ASP A 210 3.55 -2.91 17.58
CA ASP A 210 3.75 -2.21 18.86
C ASP A 210 5.22 -2.22 19.26
N LYS A 211 5.88 -3.38 19.16
CA LYS A 211 7.30 -3.51 19.48
C LYS A 211 8.19 -2.67 18.56
N GLU A 212 7.88 -2.60 17.28
CA GLU A 212 8.62 -1.78 16.33
C GLU A 212 8.49 -0.29 16.65
N LEU A 213 7.26 0.19 16.93
CA LEU A 213 7.03 1.58 17.35
C LEU A 213 7.80 1.94 18.61
N ILE A 214 7.77 1.08 19.64
CA ILE A 214 8.50 1.26 20.90
C ILE A 214 10.01 1.33 20.64
N ASN A 215 10.55 0.45 19.81
CA ASN A 215 11.97 0.44 19.44
C ASN A 215 12.40 1.73 18.70
N LEU A 216 11.49 2.37 17.99
CA LEU A 216 11.70 3.69 17.37
C LEU A 216 11.55 4.86 18.34
N GLY A 217 11.20 4.61 19.60
CA GLY A 217 10.87 5.66 20.58
C GLY A 217 9.52 6.33 20.29
N ILE A 218 8.67 5.73 19.45
CA ILE A 218 7.34 6.22 19.09
C ILE A 218 6.31 5.50 19.96
N ARG A 219 5.43 6.26 20.62
CA ARG A 219 4.31 5.67 21.38
C ARG A 219 3.28 5.08 20.41
N PRO A 220 2.95 3.77 20.51
CA PRO A 220 1.90 3.16 19.69
C PRO A 220 0.55 3.87 19.89
N GLN A 221 -0.18 4.09 18.80
CA GLN A 221 -1.49 4.72 18.83
C GLN A 221 -2.43 4.03 17.83
N LEU A 222 -3.71 3.89 18.20
CA LEU A 222 -4.75 3.59 17.23
C LEU A 222 -5.13 4.87 16.49
N ARG A 223 -5.54 4.74 15.23
CA ARG A 223 -5.98 5.88 14.42
C ARG A 223 -7.15 6.60 15.11
N GLY A 224 -7.00 7.91 15.29
CA GLY A 224 -8.03 8.75 15.93
C GLY A 224 -8.01 8.72 17.46
N ALA A 225 -7.09 7.96 18.09
CA ALA A 225 -6.89 8.05 19.52
C ALA A 225 -6.36 9.44 19.91
N THR A 226 -6.95 10.03 20.93
CA THR A 226 -6.39 11.21 21.60
C THR A 226 -5.30 10.75 22.56
N VAL A 227 -4.16 11.41 22.55
CA VAL A 227 -3.12 11.18 23.57
C VAL A 227 -3.65 11.74 24.89
N GLU A 228 -4.16 10.86 25.75
CA GLU A 228 -4.82 11.27 26.98
C GLU A 228 -3.83 11.84 28.02
N ASP A 229 -2.66 11.22 28.18
CA ASP A 229 -1.61 11.71 29.08
C ASP A 229 -0.24 11.26 28.57
N PRO A 230 0.70 12.17 28.30
CA PRO A 230 2.05 11.82 27.89
C PRO A 230 2.85 11.07 28.97
N ASN A 231 2.43 11.12 30.24
CA ASN A 231 3.11 10.46 31.36
C ASN A 231 2.54 9.05 31.66
N GLN A 232 1.46 8.61 30.99
CA GLN A 232 0.99 7.24 31.15
C GLN A 232 2.04 6.24 30.64
N PRO A 233 2.16 5.06 31.27
CA PRO A 233 3.01 4.00 30.76
C PRO A 233 2.66 3.67 29.29
N VAL A 234 3.69 3.44 28.48
CA VAL A 234 3.49 2.99 27.10
C VAL A 234 3.03 1.54 27.15
N SER A 235 1.84 1.27 26.59
CA SER A 235 1.39 -0.10 26.39
C SER A 235 2.16 -0.75 25.24
N ASP A 236 2.59 -1.98 25.43
CA ASP A 236 3.21 -2.82 24.40
C ASP A 236 2.19 -3.70 23.68
N GLU A 237 0.90 -3.49 23.96
CA GLU A 237 -0.22 -4.25 23.40
C GLU A 237 -1.37 -3.33 22.93
N VAL A 238 -1.05 -2.28 22.16
CA VAL A 238 -2.06 -1.36 21.60
C VAL A 238 -2.75 -1.98 20.38
N HIS A 239 -1.96 -2.44 19.40
CA HIS A 239 -2.47 -3.10 18.20
C HIS A 239 -2.81 -4.57 18.44
N GLY A 240 -2.21 -5.19 19.44
CA GLY A 240 -2.49 -6.56 19.88
C GLY A 240 -3.66 -6.71 20.84
N ALA A 241 -4.20 -5.61 21.41
CA ALA A 241 -5.32 -5.66 22.34
C ALA A 241 -6.54 -6.36 21.73
N ALA A 242 -7.34 -7.04 22.54
CA ALA A 242 -8.47 -7.85 22.06
C ALA A 242 -9.55 -7.03 21.32
N ASP A 243 -9.72 -5.76 21.67
CA ASP A 243 -10.63 -4.80 21.08
C ASP A 243 -9.96 -3.92 20.01
N SER A 244 -8.69 -4.17 19.69
CA SER A 244 -8.00 -3.45 18.63
C SER A 244 -8.60 -3.76 17.25
N PRO A 245 -8.54 -2.82 16.29
CA PRO A 245 -8.97 -3.07 14.93
C PRO A 245 -8.36 -4.31 14.28
N ALA A 246 -7.08 -4.57 14.56
CA ALA A 246 -6.38 -5.72 14.02
C ALA A 246 -6.91 -7.04 14.61
N SER A 247 -7.15 -7.10 15.92
CA SER A 247 -7.74 -8.28 16.58
C SER A 247 -9.19 -8.51 16.11
N LEU A 248 -9.97 -7.45 15.97
CA LEU A 248 -11.34 -7.54 15.43
C LEU A 248 -11.34 -8.00 13.97
N TYR A 249 -10.37 -7.57 13.17
CA TYR A 249 -10.21 -8.03 11.79
C TYR A 249 -9.84 -9.53 11.73
N MET A 250 -8.99 -10.01 12.64
CA MET A 250 -8.68 -11.44 12.74
C MET A 250 -9.79 -12.27 13.42
N GLY A 251 -10.77 -11.60 14.05
CA GLY A 251 -11.85 -12.23 14.80
C GLY A 251 -11.45 -12.74 16.19
N ARG A 252 -10.19 -12.54 16.57
CA ARG A 252 -9.60 -12.91 17.88
C ARG A 252 -8.39 -12.03 18.21
N LYS A 253 -8.00 -12.04 19.48
CA LYS A 253 -6.75 -11.40 19.92
C LYS A 253 -5.58 -11.96 19.12
N LEU A 254 -4.70 -11.08 18.58
CA LEU A 254 -3.62 -11.47 17.66
C LEU A 254 -2.71 -12.57 18.24
N SER A 255 -2.39 -12.48 19.55
CA SER A 255 -1.54 -13.44 20.25
C SER A 255 -2.16 -14.84 20.41
N GLU A 256 -3.48 -14.97 20.22
CA GLU A 256 -4.21 -16.25 20.29
C GLU A 256 -4.27 -16.98 18.93
N VAL A 257 -4.01 -16.25 17.83
CA VAL A 257 -4.13 -16.78 16.47
C VAL A 257 -2.93 -16.40 15.58
N PRO A 258 -1.68 -16.62 16.06
CA PRO A 258 -0.48 -16.17 15.35
C PRO A 258 -0.34 -16.78 13.94
N GLU A 259 -0.80 -18.01 13.72
CA GLU A 259 -0.79 -18.67 12.40
C GLU A 259 -1.71 -17.93 11.43
N LEU A 260 -2.93 -17.57 11.85
CA LEU A 260 -3.88 -16.82 11.04
C LEU A 260 -3.36 -15.40 10.74
N VAL A 261 -2.71 -14.75 11.72
CA VAL A 261 -2.07 -13.45 11.51
C VAL A 261 -0.92 -13.56 10.50
N ASN A 262 -0.14 -14.64 10.54
CA ASN A 262 0.91 -14.90 9.56
C ASN A 262 0.34 -15.16 8.15
N GLU A 263 -0.86 -15.68 8.00
CA GLU A 263 -1.52 -15.75 6.69
C GLU A 263 -1.86 -14.37 6.12
N ASN A 264 -2.10 -13.36 6.97
CA ASN A 264 -2.30 -11.98 6.53
C ASN A 264 -0.99 -11.24 6.23
N ASN A 265 0.16 -11.80 6.55
CA ASN A 265 1.46 -11.16 6.32
C ASN A 265 1.91 -11.32 4.86
N PRO A 266 1.91 -10.25 4.03
CA PRO A 266 2.27 -10.34 2.62
C PRO A 266 3.72 -10.78 2.39
N THR A 267 4.62 -10.60 3.34
CA THR A 267 6.03 -11.04 3.22
C THR A 267 6.14 -12.55 2.94
N ASN A 268 5.18 -13.34 3.43
CA ASN A 268 5.20 -14.80 3.29
C ASN A 268 4.89 -15.31 1.87
N TYR A 269 4.45 -14.44 0.96
CA TYR A 269 4.02 -14.82 -0.39
C TYR A 269 4.87 -14.18 -1.49
N ILE A 270 5.94 -13.46 -1.13
CA ILE A 270 6.83 -12.85 -2.11
C ILE A 270 7.47 -13.92 -2.98
N SER A 271 7.45 -13.72 -4.28
CA SER A 271 8.04 -14.60 -5.29
C SER A 271 8.78 -13.81 -6.35
N GLU A 272 9.51 -14.48 -7.24
CA GLU A 272 10.17 -13.86 -8.37
C GLU A 272 9.19 -13.09 -9.29
N ASN A 273 7.95 -13.55 -9.36
CA ASN A 273 6.89 -12.99 -10.21
C ASN A 273 6.01 -11.96 -9.48
N THR A 274 6.36 -11.61 -8.24
CA THR A 274 5.66 -10.54 -7.51
C THR A 274 5.69 -9.25 -8.34
N PRO A 275 4.55 -8.54 -8.54
CA PRO A 275 4.46 -7.38 -9.42
C PRO A 275 5.35 -6.22 -9.01
N HIS A 276 5.32 -5.13 -9.78
CA HIS A 276 5.99 -3.89 -9.42
C HIS A 276 5.41 -3.27 -8.16
N PHE A 277 6.25 -2.72 -7.28
CA PHE A 277 5.82 -2.10 -6.02
C PHE A 277 6.38 -0.69 -5.86
N PHE A 278 5.49 0.27 -5.56
CA PHE A 278 5.83 1.57 -5.02
C PHE A 278 5.25 1.70 -3.62
N ILE A 279 6.10 1.88 -2.62
CA ILE A 279 5.71 1.91 -1.22
C ILE A 279 6.06 3.29 -0.65
N GLU A 280 5.15 3.89 0.10
CA GLU A 280 5.37 5.18 0.75
C GLU A 280 4.99 5.14 2.22
N HIS A 281 5.84 5.73 3.09
CA HIS A 281 5.58 5.72 4.52
C HIS A 281 6.12 6.97 5.21
N GLY A 282 5.34 7.53 6.15
CA GLY A 282 5.75 8.66 6.98
C GLY A 282 6.66 8.21 8.12
N THR A 283 7.80 8.88 8.33
CA THR A 283 8.76 8.47 9.36
C THR A 283 8.32 8.78 10.80
N ALA A 284 7.29 9.62 10.98
CA ALA A 284 6.69 9.92 12.29
C ALA A 284 5.31 9.26 12.46
N ASP A 285 5.06 8.18 11.72
CA ASP A 285 3.82 7.41 11.83
C ASP A 285 3.78 6.65 13.17
N SER A 286 2.78 6.96 14.01
CA SER A 286 2.56 6.34 15.32
C SER A 286 1.48 5.26 15.30
N VAL A 287 0.87 5.02 14.13
CA VAL A 287 -0.15 3.99 13.92
C VAL A 287 0.47 2.74 13.30
N VAL A 288 1.25 2.91 12.23
CA VAL A 288 1.99 1.82 11.58
C VAL A 288 3.46 2.22 11.53
N PRO A 289 4.39 1.44 12.10
CA PRO A 289 5.80 1.78 12.06
C PRO A 289 6.33 1.70 10.63
N TYR A 290 7.07 2.72 10.19
CA TYR A 290 7.63 2.77 8.84
C TYR A 290 8.63 1.62 8.56
N THR A 291 9.20 1.03 9.60
CA THR A 291 10.06 -0.17 9.50
C THR A 291 9.37 -1.34 8.84
N GLN A 292 8.05 -1.45 8.96
CA GLN A 292 7.24 -2.45 8.25
C GLN A 292 7.42 -2.32 6.73
N SER A 293 7.30 -1.09 6.21
CA SER A 293 7.50 -0.81 4.79
C SER A 293 8.94 -1.02 4.34
N VAL A 294 9.92 -0.61 5.16
CA VAL A 294 11.35 -0.79 4.86
C VAL A 294 11.69 -2.27 4.72
N THR A 295 11.37 -3.07 5.75
CA THR A 295 11.67 -4.50 5.76
C THR A 295 10.96 -5.24 4.63
N PHE A 296 9.71 -4.88 4.34
CA PHE A 296 8.96 -5.47 3.25
C PHE A 296 9.57 -5.12 1.88
N ALA A 297 9.95 -3.85 1.66
CA ALA A 297 10.59 -3.42 0.42
C ALA A 297 11.98 -4.08 0.21
N GLU A 298 12.77 -4.25 1.27
CA GLU A 298 14.04 -4.98 1.21
C GLU A 298 13.81 -6.43 0.77
N LYS A 299 12.81 -7.09 1.35
CA LYS A 299 12.49 -8.47 0.99
C LYS A 299 11.95 -8.61 -0.43
N LEU A 300 11.15 -7.64 -0.89
CA LEU A 300 10.72 -7.55 -2.28
C LEU A 300 11.91 -7.40 -3.23
N LYS A 301 12.85 -6.50 -2.94
CA LYS A 301 14.06 -6.28 -3.76
C LYS A 301 14.99 -7.48 -3.79
N GLU A 302 15.00 -8.30 -2.73
CA GLU A 302 15.79 -9.53 -2.66
C GLU A 302 15.24 -10.62 -3.60
N ILE A 303 13.90 -10.74 -3.70
CA ILE A 303 13.25 -11.90 -4.30
C ILE A 303 12.59 -11.58 -5.65
N SER A 304 11.86 -10.46 -5.77
CA SER A 304 11.13 -10.11 -6.98
C SER A 304 12.07 -9.66 -8.10
N LYS A 305 11.76 -10.04 -9.34
CA LYS A 305 12.45 -9.56 -10.54
C LYS A 305 11.93 -8.22 -11.04
N ASN A 306 10.82 -7.76 -10.49
CA ASN A 306 10.15 -6.53 -10.89
C ASN A 306 10.66 -5.33 -10.08
N LYS A 307 10.36 -4.13 -10.58
CA LYS A 307 10.79 -2.87 -9.98
C LYS A 307 10.15 -2.67 -8.60
N VAL A 308 10.97 -2.31 -7.60
CA VAL A 308 10.53 -2.00 -6.24
C VAL A 308 11.14 -0.67 -5.82
N GLU A 309 10.30 0.29 -5.52
CA GLU A 309 10.68 1.59 -4.96
C GLU A 309 10.03 1.78 -3.58
N ILE A 310 10.75 2.42 -2.69
CA ILE A 310 10.24 2.86 -1.39
C ILE A 310 10.63 4.31 -1.18
N GLU A 311 9.68 5.13 -0.75
CA GLU A 311 9.88 6.53 -0.38
C GLU A 311 9.48 6.73 1.09
N LEU A 312 10.40 7.29 1.89
CA LEU A 312 10.12 7.68 3.27
C LEU A 312 9.82 9.17 3.34
N VAL A 313 8.60 9.51 3.69
CA VAL A 313 8.13 10.89 3.82
C VAL A 313 8.52 11.39 5.21
N ILE A 314 9.61 12.18 5.26
CA ILE A 314 10.24 12.62 6.50
C ILE A 314 9.28 13.45 7.36
N GLY A 315 9.13 13.08 8.64
CA GLY A 315 8.28 13.76 9.62
C GLY A 315 6.77 13.61 9.36
N ALA A 316 6.36 12.97 8.27
CA ALA A 316 4.95 12.70 8.03
C ALA A 316 4.43 11.61 8.98
N LYS A 317 3.16 11.77 9.39
CA LYS A 317 2.42 10.82 10.22
C LYS A 317 1.70 9.78 9.35
N HIS A 318 0.72 9.09 9.92
CA HIS A 318 -0.15 8.13 9.21
C HIS A 318 -1.04 8.83 8.17
N GLY A 319 -0.45 9.23 7.05
CA GLY A 319 -1.07 10.05 6.02
C GLY A 319 -0.89 11.55 6.25
N GLY A 320 -1.64 12.34 5.50
CA GLY A 320 -1.64 13.80 5.57
C GLY A 320 -1.25 14.47 4.25
N PRO A 321 -1.12 15.80 4.24
CA PRO A 321 -0.93 16.57 2.99
C PRO A 321 0.33 16.20 2.21
N ALA A 322 1.40 15.75 2.89
CA ALA A 322 2.66 15.39 2.25
C ALA A 322 2.50 14.27 1.21
N PHE A 323 1.58 13.33 1.44
CA PHE A 323 1.29 12.23 0.50
C PHE A 323 0.51 12.68 -0.74
N THR A 324 -0.13 13.84 -0.71
CA THR A 324 -1.03 14.32 -1.75
C THR A 324 -0.54 15.58 -2.46
N THR A 325 0.73 15.94 -2.26
CA THR A 325 1.35 17.02 -3.03
C THR A 325 1.43 16.66 -4.51
N GLU A 326 1.45 17.66 -5.38
CA GLU A 326 1.56 17.45 -6.82
C GLU A 326 2.86 16.72 -7.17
N GLU A 327 3.97 17.09 -6.54
CA GLU A 327 5.28 16.46 -6.72
C GLU A 327 5.24 14.97 -6.36
N ASN A 328 4.61 14.63 -5.22
CA ASN A 328 4.50 13.24 -4.79
C ASN A 328 3.63 12.41 -5.73
N LEU A 329 2.48 12.94 -6.11
CA LEU A 329 1.61 12.26 -7.07
C LEU A 329 2.29 12.10 -8.43
N ASN A 330 3.08 13.07 -8.90
CA ASN A 330 3.86 12.92 -10.14
C ASN A 330 4.80 11.72 -10.05
N ARG A 331 5.59 11.57 -8.98
CA ARG A 331 6.46 10.39 -8.78
C ARG A 331 5.71 9.07 -8.85
N ILE A 332 4.57 8.99 -8.20
CA ILE A 332 3.72 7.78 -8.23
C ILE A 332 3.30 7.45 -9.67
N TYR A 333 2.80 8.44 -10.41
CA TYR A 333 2.37 8.20 -11.79
C TYR A 333 3.54 7.95 -12.74
N GLU A 334 4.70 8.57 -12.53
CA GLU A 334 5.94 8.24 -13.25
C GLU A 334 6.36 6.78 -13.02
N PHE A 335 6.27 6.31 -11.77
CA PHE A 335 6.53 4.91 -11.45
C PHE A 335 5.53 3.98 -12.16
N ILE A 336 4.23 4.23 -12.06
CA ILE A 336 3.18 3.42 -12.71
C ILE A 336 3.40 3.40 -14.22
N ASN A 337 3.64 4.55 -14.84
CA ASN A 337 3.88 4.66 -16.28
C ASN A 337 5.14 3.91 -16.71
N SER A 338 6.23 3.98 -15.92
CA SER A 338 7.46 3.25 -16.22
C SER A 338 7.31 1.73 -16.09
N ALA A 339 6.51 1.27 -15.14
CA ALA A 339 6.18 -0.14 -14.97
C ALA A 339 5.36 -0.67 -16.16
N ASN A 340 4.43 0.13 -16.68
CA ASN A 340 3.57 -0.23 -17.81
C ASN A 340 4.29 -0.25 -19.18
N GLN A 341 5.54 0.19 -19.27
CA GLN A 341 6.34 0.19 -20.50
C GLN A 341 7.25 -1.05 -20.63
N ASN A 342 7.39 -1.85 -19.58
CA ASN A 342 8.21 -3.05 -19.50
C ASN A 342 7.35 -4.31 -19.54
#